data_9a11131bdaac8f2b353dc4e483859a48
#
_entry.id   9a11131bdaac8f2b353dc4e483859a48
#
_cell.length_a   1.000
_cell.length_b   1.000
_cell.length_c   1.000
_cell.angle_alpha   90.00
_cell.angle_beta   90.00
_cell.angle_gamma   90.00
#
_symmetry.space_group_name_H-M   'P 1'
#
loop_
_entity.id
_entity.type
_entity.pdbx_description
1 polymer ?
#
loop_
_entity_poly.entity_id
_entity_poly.type
_entity_poly.pdbx_seq_one_letter_code
_entity_poly.pdbx_strand_id
1 'polypeptide(L)'
;MMYSRSSAWSQSLKIMSMMFLFTMTLFLLSCSISYKFNGASIDYSKTKTIQISDFPIRSSYVWGPMANIFNNQLKDHYANHTKLIQVRRNGDLRIDGEITRYDQRNKAVSAEGYSAQTELSMTVNVRFTNNNNHSEDFERQFTATTTYDTTQSLNSVQEELVTQMVKDITDQIFNATVANW
;
A
#
# COMPACT_ATOMS: atom_id res chain seq x y z
N MET A 1 -22.36 -71.78 -27.60
CA MET A 1 -22.17 -71.10 -26.29
C MET A 1 -21.13 -69.98 -26.46
N MET A 2 -21.51 -68.88 -26.95
CA MET A 2 -20.56 -67.75 -27.14
C MET A 2 -21.32 -66.42 -27.24
N TYR A 3 -21.94 -65.95 -26.14
CA TYR A 3 -22.63 -64.67 -26.14
C TYR A 3 -22.90 -64.18 -24.71
N SER A 4 -21.85 -63.88 -23.95
CA SER A 4 -22.05 -63.27 -22.61
C SER A 4 -20.87 -62.45 -22.07
N ARG A 5 -19.85 -62.18 -22.86
CA ARG A 5 -18.66 -61.43 -22.35
C ARG A 5 -18.60 -59.97 -22.73
N SER A 6 -19.41 -59.51 -23.69
CA SER A 6 -19.37 -58.13 -24.18
C SER A 6 -20.14 -57.11 -23.31
N SER A 7 -21.17 -57.59 -22.60
CA SER A 7 -22.01 -56.69 -21.80
C SER A 7 -21.35 -56.25 -20.45
N ALA A 8 -20.56 -57.11 -19.88
CA ALA A 8 -19.86 -56.82 -18.61
C ALA A 8 -18.74 -55.77 -18.79
N TRP A 9 -18.03 -55.84 -19.90
CA TRP A 9 -16.98 -54.85 -20.23
C TRP A 9 -17.54 -53.45 -20.50
N SER A 10 -18.68 -53.35 -21.16
CA SER A 10 -19.30 -52.04 -21.41
C SER A 10 -19.89 -51.41 -20.14
N GLN A 11 -20.36 -52.23 -19.21
CA GLN A 11 -20.85 -51.76 -17.90
C GLN A 11 -19.69 -51.29 -17.01
N SER A 12 -18.58 -52.02 -16.94
CA SER A 12 -17.42 -51.59 -16.16
C SER A 12 -16.77 -50.30 -16.70
N LEU A 13 -16.74 -50.14 -18.02
CA LEU A 13 -16.26 -48.91 -18.66
C LEU A 13 -17.14 -47.72 -18.32
N LYS A 14 -18.45 -47.87 -18.29
CA LYS A 14 -19.41 -46.81 -17.90
C LYS A 14 -19.30 -46.45 -16.44
N ILE A 15 -19.09 -47.43 -15.55
CA ILE A 15 -18.90 -47.18 -14.12
C ILE A 15 -17.58 -46.43 -13.87
N MET A 16 -16.51 -46.82 -14.57
CA MET A 16 -15.19 -46.16 -14.47
C MET A 16 -15.23 -44.71 -15.00
N SER A 17 -15.95 -44.49 -16.12
CA SER A 17 -16.18 -43.12 -16.66
C SER A 17 -17.01 -42.27 -15.71
N MET A 18 -18.04 -42.82 -15.09
CA MET A 18 -18.88 -42.13 -14.13
C MET A 18 -18.14 -41.78 -12.84
N MET A 19 -17.26 -42.66 -12.37
CA MET A 19 -16.40 -42.45 -11.21
C MET A 19 -15.33 -41.38 -11.50
N PHE A 20 -14.77 -41.36 -12.70
CA PHE A 20 -13.83 -40.34 -13.15
C PHE A 20 -14.49 -38.94 -13.28
N LEU A 21 -15.72 -38.89 -13.79
CA LEU A 21 -16.50 -37.65 -13.87
C LEU A 21 -16.86 -37.12 -12.49
N PHE A 22 -17.18 -38.00 -11.54
CA PHE A 22 -17.52 -37.62 -10.15
C PHE A 22 -16.30 -37.14 -9.37
N THR A 23 -15.11 -37.74 -9.56
CA THR A 23 -13.87 -37.23 -8.97
C THR A 23 -13.45 -35.89 -9.57
N MET A 24 -13.64 -35.67 -10.88
CA MET A 24 -13.34 -34.39 -11.54
C MET A 24 -14.26 -33.26 -11.06
N THR A 25 -15.53 -33.56 -10.77
CA THR A 25 -16.46 -32.56 -10.20
C THR A 25 -16.13 -32.22 -8.75
N LEU A 26 -15.58 -33.12 -7.95
CA LEU A 26 -15.13 -32.82 -6.59
C LEU A 26 -13.90 -31.87 -6.55
N PHE A 27 -13.03 -31.96 -7.55
CA PHE A 27 -11.87 -31.05 -7.66
C PHE A 27 -12.25 -29.61 -8.02
N LEU A 28 -13.41 -29.40 -8.66
CA LEU A 28 -13.89 -28.07 -9.03
C LEU A 28 -14.53 -27.30 -7.85
N LEU A 29 -14.87 -27.98 -6.76
CA LEU A 29 -15.49 -27.37 -5.58
C LEU A 29 -14.47 -26.90 -4.52
N SER A 30 -13.17 -27.15 -4.73
CA SER A 30 -12.12 -26.91 -3.73
C SER A 30 -11.44 -25.53 -3.80
N CYS A 31 -11.91 -24.58 -4.63
CA CYS A 31 -11.38 -23.23 -4.65
C CYS A 31 -12.39 -22.22 -4.11
N SER A 32 -12.74 -22.34 -2.84
CA SER A 32 -13.26 -21.23 -2.07
C SER A 32 -12.08 -20.41 -1.54
N ILE A 33 -11.48 -19.59 -2.41
CA ILE A 33 -10.61 -18.50 -1.94
C ILE A 33 -11.53 -17.48 -1.28
N SER A 34 -11.68 -17.62 0.03
CA SER A 34 -12.28 -16.57 0.85
C SER A 34 -11.28 -15.40 0.90
N TYR A 35 -11.31 -14.52 -0.09
CA TYR A 35 -10.82 -13.16 0.08
C TYR A 35 -11.71 -12.50 1.14
N LYS A 36 -11.28 -12.55 2.39
CA LYS A 36 -11.73 -11.56 3.34
C LYS A 36 -11.17 -10.22 2.86
N PHE A 37 -11.90 -9.54 2.00
CA PHE A 37 -11.79 -8.10 1.87
C PHE A 37 -12.20 -7.54 3.25
N ASN A 38 -11.23 -7.37 4.14
CA ASN A 38 -11.35 -6.41 5.21
C ASN A 38 -11.25 -5.02 4.56
N GLY A 39 -12.11 -4.74 3.60
CA GLY A 39 -12.38 -3.42 3.12
C GLY A 39 -13.09 -2.67 4.23
N ALA A 40 -12.36 -2.23 5.20
CA ALA A 40 -12.85 -1.27 6.17
C ALA A 40 -12.92 0.09 5.47
N SER A 41 -13.92 0.25 4.61
CA SER A 41 -14.48 1.56 4.33
C SER A 41 -14.82 2.17 5.69
N ILE A 42 -14.31 3.39 5.95
CA ILE A 42 -14.59 4.11 7.20
C ILE A 42 -16.10 4.03 7.50
N ASP A 43 -16.45 3.49 8.66
CA ASP A 43 -17.81 3.58 9.16
C ASP A 43 -18.06 5.01 9.67
N TYR A 44 -18.51 5.89 8.78
CA TYR A 44 -18.78 7.29 9.12
C TYR A 44 -19.91 7.48 10.15
N SER A 45 -20.61 6.41 10.54
CA SER A 45 -21.57 6.48 11.67
C SER A 45 -20.83 6.54 13.01
N LYS A 46 -19.66 5.93 13.09
CA LYS A 46 -18.83 5.82 14.31
C LYS A 46 -17.58 6.70 14.27
N THR A 47 -16.97 6.85 13.10
CA THR A 47 -15.71 7.55 12.89
C THR A 47 -15.96 8.82 12.07
N LYS A 48 -15.93 9.97 12.71
CA LYS A 48 -16.28 11.28 12.13
C LYS A 48 -15.12 12.24 12.06
N THR A 49 -14.11 12.05 12.91
CA THR A 49 -13.03 13.00 13.10
C THR A 49 -11.66 12.35 12.91
N ILE A 50 -10.71 13.15 12.43
CA ILE A 50 -9.31 12.75 12.30
C ILE A 50 -8.40 13.84 12.86
N GLN A 51 -7.41 13.42 13.64
CA GLN A 51 -6.31 14.25 14.08
C GLN A 51 -5.07 13.90 13.28
N ILE A 52 -4.51 14.86 12.56
CA ILE A 52 -3.23 14.71 11.83
C ILE A 52 -2.24 15.67 12.49
N SER A 53 -1.23 15.10 13.15
CA SER A 53 -0.17 15.87 13.78
C SER A 53 0.85 16.34 12.73
N ASP A 54 1.60 17.40 13.04
CA ASP A 54 2.71 17.81 12.17
C ASP A 54 3.88 16.85 12.31
N PHE A 55 4.44 16.45 11.17
CA PHE A 55 5.58 15.55 11.05
C PHE A 55 6.90 16.36 11.06
N PRO A 56 7.69 16.28 12.12
CA PRO A 56 8.99 16.92 12.14
C PRO A 56 10.00 16.17 11.27
N ILE A 57 11.03 16.89 10.79
CA ILE A 57 12.17 16.28 10.11
C ILE A 57 13.16 15.80 11.19
N ARG A 58 13.50 14.50 11.13
CA ARG A 58 14.50 13.83 11.98
C ARG A 58 15.63 13.20 11.17
N SER A 59 15.64 13.40 9.86
CA SER A 59 16.72 12.94 8.99
C SER A 59 18.00 13.76 9.22
N SER A 60 19.15 13.15 8.91
CA SER A 60 20.47 13.81 9.01
C SER A 60 20.61 15.01 8.09
N TYR A 61 20.03 14.93 6.88
CA TYR A 61 19.94 16.05 5.96
C TYR A 61 18.56 16.71 6.06
N VAL A 62 18.55 18.00 6.24
CA VAL A 62 17.34 18.79 6.46
C VAL A 62 17.17 19.81 5.32
N TRP A 63 16.09 19.66 4.57
CA TRP A 63 15.62 20.70 3.66
C TRP A 63 14.37 21.36 4.23
N GLY A 64 14.47 22.64 4.63
CA GLY A 64 13.44 23.33 5.42
C GLY A 64 12.02 23.26 4.89
N PRO A 65 11.76 23.46 3.57
CA PRO A 65 10.41 23.41 3.00
C PRO A 65 9.72 22.05 3.09
N MET A 66 10.48 20.95 3.20
CA MET A 66 9.98 19.56 3.12
C MET A 66 8.87 19.27 4.13
N ALA A 67 9.03 19.70 5.38
CA ALA A 67 8.03 19.45 6.42
C ALA A 67 6.70 20.14 6.10
N ASN A 68 6.75 21.37 5.60
CA ASN A 68 5.55 22.12 5.23
C ASN A 68 4.84 21.48 4.03
N ILE A 69 5.60 21.08 3.01
CA ILE A 69 5.07 20.38 1.83
C ILE A 69 4.38 19.09 2.27
N PHE A 70 5.05 18.28 3.09
CA PHE A 70 4.51 17.02 3.57
C PHE A 70 3.24 17.22 4.41
N ASN A 71 3.28 18.07 5.42
CA ASN A 71 2.17 18.26 6.33
C ASN A 71 0.94 18.85 5.65
N ASN A 72 1.13 19.79 4.74
CA ASN A 72 0.02 20.37 3.98
C ASN A 72 -0.60 19.33 3.04
N GLN A 73 0.23 18.63 2.27
CA GLN A 73 -0.25 17.65 1.31
C GLN A 73 -0.98 16.49 1.99
N LEU A 74 -0.46 15.99 3.12
CA LEU A 74 -1.12 14.94 3.90
C LEU A 74 -2.51 15.41 4.39
N LYS A 75 -2.61 16.59 5.00
CA LYS A 75 -3.87 17.15 5.49
C LYS A 75 -4.86 17.40 4.35
N ASP A 76 -4.40 17.98 3.25
CA ASP A 76 -5.23 18.27 2.08
C ASP A 76 -5.74 16.98 1.43
N HIS A 77 -4.90 15.93 1.38
CA HIS A 77 -5.30 14.64 0.84
C HIS A 77 -6.50 14.06 1.61
N TYR A 78 -6.44 14.04 2.94
CA TYR A 78 -7.56 13.56 3.77
C TYR A 78 -8.79 14.45 3.69
N ALA A 79 -8.62 15.77 3.64
CA ALA A 79 -9.72 16.71 3.51
C ALA A 79 -10.49 16.54 2.19
N ASN A 80 -9.78 16.25 1.11
CA ASN A 80 -10.36 16.14 -0.23
C ASN A 80 -10.94 14.75 -0.54
N HIS A 81 -10.44 13.68 0.11
CA HIS A 81 -10.81 12.29 -0.22
C HIS A 81 -11.62 11.59 0.87
N THR A 82 -11.93 12.25 1.98
CA THR A 82 -12.78 11.70 3.05
C THR A 82 -13.83 12.70 3.51
N LYS A 83 -14.82 12.19 4.26
CA LYS A 83 -15.80 13.03 4.96
C LYS A 83 -15.38 13.31 6.41
N LEU A 84 -14.13 12.97 6.78
CA LEU A 84 -13.63 13.16 8.13
C LEU A 84 -13.39 14.65 8.42
N ILE A 85 -13.83 15.09 9.58
CA ILE A 85 -13.56 16.45 10.06
C ILE A 85 -12.20 16.46 10.74
N GLN A 86 -11.28 17.29 10.24
CA GLN A 86 -9.97 17.43 10.86
C GLN A 86 -10.08 18.21 12.17
N VAL A 87 -9.54 17.64 13.23
CA VAL A 87 -9.54 18.22 14.58
C VAL A 87 -8.10 18.29 15.13
N ARG A 88 -7.86 19.25 16.05
CA ARG A 88 -6.53 19.43 16.64
C ARG A 88 -6.23 18.40 17.74
N ARG A 89 -7.25 17.87 18.40
CA ARG A 89 -7.12 16.92 19.53
C ARG A 89 -8.32 15.98 19.57
N ASN A 90 -8.10 14.81 20.15
CA ASN A 90 -9.15 13.82 20.42
C ASN A 90 -9.94 13.41 19.17
N GLY A 91 -9.26 13.22 18.03
CA GLY A 91 -9.87 12.63 16.83
C GLY A 91 -10.21 11.15 17.06
N ASP A 92 -11.26 10.67 16.39
CA ASP A 92 -11.58 9.24 16.34
C ASP A 92 -10.42 8.45 15.70
N LEU A 93 -9.83 9.02 14.66
CA LEU A 93 -8.57 8.55 14.06
C LEU A 93 -7.45 9.53 14.41
N ARG A 94 -6.25 8.99 14.61
CA ARG A 94 -5.05 9.79 14.82
C ARG A 94 -3.91 9.30 13.94
N ILE A 95 -3.24 10.26 13.30
CA ILE A 95 -2.02 10.04 12.52
C ILE A 95 -0.96 10.95 13.07
N ASP A 96 0.13 10.37 13.51
CA ASP A 96 1.33 11.08 13.94
C ASP A 96 2.58 10.34 13.45
N GLY A 97 3.72 11.04 13.42
CA GLY A 97 4.96 10.43 12.95
C GLY A 97 6.05 11.46 12.70
N GLU A 98 7.05 11.04 11.96
CA GLU A 98 8.24 11.84 11.68
C GLU A 98 8.89 11.45 10.34
N ILE A 99 9.56 12.39 9.69
CA ILE A 99 10.37 12.14 8.50
C ILE A 99 11.74 11.68 8.97
N THR A 100 12.01 10.36 8.89
CA THR A 100 13.19 9.72 9.49
C THR A 100 14.40 9.69 8.56
N ARG A 101 14.17 9.71 7.24
CA ARG A 101 15.23 9.68 6.24
C ARG A 101 14.93 10.60 5.07
N TYR A 102 15.95 11.30 4.65
CA TYR A 102 16.01 12.03 3.40
C TYR A 102 17.47 12.03 2.96
N ASP A 103 17.78 11.22 1.98
CA ASP A 103 19.16 11.04 1.49
C ASP A 103 19.22 10.82 -0.02
N GLN A 104 20.42 10.98 -0.55
CA GLN A 104 20.71 10.72 -1.97
C GLN A 104 21.79 9.65 -2.10
N ARG A 105 21.67 8.81 -3.12
CA ARG A 105 22.62 7.75 -3.44
C ARG A 105 22.92 7.76 -4.92
N ASN A 106 24.18 7.61 -5.27
CA ASN A 106 24.55 7.42 -6.65
C ASN A 106 24.10 6.02 -7.13
N LYS A 107 23.31 5.94 -8.19
CA LYS A 107 23.04 4.69 -8.88
C LYS A 107 24.27 4.30 -9.69
N ALA A 108 24.61 3.01 -9.70
CA ALA A 108 25.73 2.50 -10.47
C ALA A 108 25.57 2.87 -11.95
N VAL A 109 26.68 3.25 -12.57
CA VAL A 109 26.78 3.51 -14.01
C VAL A 109 26.44 2.22 -14.77
N SER A 110 25.60 2.29 -15.81
CA SER A 110 25.41 1.17 -16.73
C SER A 110 26.73 0.80 -17.40
N ALA A 111 26.91 -0.48 -17.77
CA ALA A 111 28.13 -0.98 -18.40
C ALA A 111 28.54 -0.24 -19.70
N GLU A 112 27.68 0.62 -20.21
CA GLU A 112 27.84 1.41 -21.44
C GLU A 112 28.26 2.87 -21.18
N GLY A 113 28.55 3.25 -19.93
CA GLY A 113 29.17 4.55 -19.61
C GLY A 113 28.26 5.78 -19.72
N TYR A 114 26.98 5.63 -19.91
CA TYR A 114 26.06 6.75 -20.04
C TYR A 114 25.04 6.81 -18.88
N SER A 115 24.87 8.03 -18.39
CA SER A 115 23.89 8.47 -17.39
C SER A 115 24.12 7.93 -15.98
N ALA A 116 25.01 8.60 -15.27
CA ALA A 116 25.02 8.53 -13.81
C ALA A 116 23.72 9.16 -13.27
N GLN A 117 22.82 8.36 -12.73
CA GLN A 117 21.63 8.83 -12.05
C GLN A 117 21.88 8.87 -10.55
N THR A 118 21.37 9.89 -9.91
CA THR A 118 21.29 9.96 -8.45
C THR A 118 19.87 9.60 -8.02
N GLU A 119 19.75 8.68 -7.08
CA GLU A 119 18.51 8.33 -6.42
C GLU A 119 18.33 9.21 -5.18
N LEU A 120 17.19 9.83 -5.07
CA LEU A 120 16.72 10.54 -3.88
C LEU A 120 15.70 9.66 -3.17
N SER A 121 15.83 9.52 -1.85
CA SER A 121 14.97 8.67 -1.02
C SER A 121 14.43 9.44 0.16
N MET A 122 13.13 9.26 0.45
CA MET A 122 12.45 9.79 1.63
C MET A 122 11.76 8.64 2.35
N THR A 123 11.93 8.57 3.68
CA THR A 123 11.22 7.61 4.56
C THR A 123 10.54 8.37 5.68
N VAL A 124 9.30 8.01 5.92
CA VAL A 124 8.45 8.56 6.99
C VAL A 124 8.01 7.42 7.90
N ASN A 125 8.21 7.56 9.19
CA ASN A 125 7.64 6.67 10.19
C ASN A 125 6.27 7.20 10.59
N VAL A 126 5.24 6.37 10.49
CA VAL A 126 3.84 6.76 10.76
C VAL A 126 3.27 5.85 11.82
N ARG A 127 2.64 6.45 12.82
CA ARG A 127 1.79 5.79 13.80
C ARG A 127 0.35 6.16 13.53
N PHE A 128 -0.46 5.15 13.27
CA PHE A 128 -1.90 5.27 13.13
C PHE A 128 -2.58 4.69 14.35
N THR A 129 -3.58 5.39 14.87
CA THR A 129 -4.41 4.94 15.99
C THR A 129 -5.88 5.13 15.63
N ASN A 130 -6.67 4.06 15.74
CA ASN A 130 -8.11 4.11 15.66
C ASN A 130 -8.71 3.98 17.05
N ASN A 131 -9.16 5.10 17.64
CA ASN A 131 -9.73 5.14 18.98
C ASN A 131 -11.05 4.35 19.10
N ASN A 132 -11.72 4.02 17.99
CA ASN A 132 -12.91 3.20 17.97
C ASN A 132 -12.59 1.70 17.82
N ASN A 133 -11.41 1.35 17.30
CA ASN A 133 -10.99 -0.04 17.09
C ASN A 133 -9.46 -0.17 17.10
N HIS A 134 -8.89 -0.38 18.25
CA HIS A 134 -7.43 -0.51 18.44
C HIS A 134 -6.79 -1.71 17.73
N SER A 135 -7.57 -2.65 17.19
CA SER A 135 -7.01 -3.75 16.38
C SER A 135 -6.48 -3.28 15.02
N GLU A 136 -6.80 -2.06 14.62
CA GLU A 136 -6.33 -1.42 13.40
C GLU A 136 -5.09 -0.53 13.60
N ASP A 137 -4.67 -0.36 14.85
CA ASP A 137 -3.50 0.45 15.19
C ASP A 137 -2.23 -0.16 14.58
N PHE A 138 -1.38 0.69 14.04
CA PHE A 138 -0.07 0.27 13.55
C PHE A 138 0.98 1.36 13.66
N GLU A 139 2.24 0.94 13.63
CA GLU A 139 3.39 1.80 13.36
C GLU A 139 4.17 1.21 12.19
N ARG A 140 4.37 2.01 11.14
CA ARG A 140 4.97 1.55 9.87
C ARG A 140 5.77 2.65 9.21
N GLN A 141 6.83 2.24 8.51
CA GLN A 141 7.60 3.12 7.64
C GLN A 141 7.04 3.08 6.20
N PHE A 142 6.93 4.26 5.60
CA PHE A 142 6.59 4.45 4.20
C PHE A 142 7.76 5.12 3.51
N THR A 143 8.11 4.64 2.33
CA THR A 143 9.28 5.12 1.60
C THR A 143 8.90 5.40 0.15
N ALA A 144 9.37 6.53 -0.36
CA ALA A 144 9.37 6.84 -1.78
C ALA A 144 10.78 7.14 -2.25
N THR A 145 11.04 6.80 -3.51
CA THR A 145 12.31 7.08 -4.18
C THR A 145 12.05 7.67 -5.55
N THR A 146 12.91 8.59 -5.97
CA THR A 146 12.90 9.13 -7.32
C THR A 146 14.34 9.27 -7.81
N THR A 147 14.55 9.48 -9.10
CA THR A 147 15.88 9.63 -9.68
C THR A 147 15.97 10.91 -10.49
N TYR A 148 17.15 11.50 -10.51
CA TYR A 148 17.47 12.63 -11.35
C TYR A 148 18.88 12.48 -11.97
N ASP A 149 19.14 13.19 -13.05
CA ASP A 149 20.42 13.16 -13.73
C ASP A 149 21.50 13.82 -12.87
N THR A 150 22.69 13.15 -12.72
CA THR A 150 23.82 13.68 -11.95
C THR A 150 24.42 14.96 -12.51
N THR A 151 24.10 15.33 -13.75
CA THR A 151 24.48 16.63 -14.34
C THR A 151 23.65 17.78 -13.78
N GLN A 152 22.51 17.51 -13.18
CA GLN A 152 21.65 18.50 -12.52
C GLN A 152 22.06 18.70 -11.06
N SER A 153 21.97 19.92 -10.56
CA SER A 153 22.13 20.17 -9.14
C SER A 153 20.86 19.76 -8.40
N LEU A 154 21.00 19.13 -7.21
CA LEU A 154 19.83 18.80 -6.40
C LEU A 154 18.95 20.02 -6.14
N ASN A 155 19.55 21.17 -5.85
CA ASN A 155 18.81 22.41 -5.56
C ASN A 155 17.88 22.86 -6.69
N SER A 156 18.19 22.53 -7.94
CA SER A 156 17.35 22.94 -9.10
C SER A 156 16.12 22.04 -9.29
N VAL A 157 16.14 20.82 -8.77
CA VAL A 157 15.08 19.81 -8.97
C VAL A 157 14.43 19.37 -7.65
N GLN A 158 14.97 19.79 -6.52
CA GLN A 158 14.63 19.29 -5.19
C GLN A 158 13.16 19.46 -4.83
N GLU A 159 12.58 20.63 -5.12
CA GLU A 159 11.18 20.92 -4.78
C GLU A 159 10.22 20.02 -5.55
N GLU A 160 10.46 19.84 -6.86
CA GLU A 160 9.65 18.96 -7.70
C GLU A 160 9.75 17.52 -7.24
N LEU A 161 10.99 17.00 -7.02
CA LEU A 161 11.23 15.63 -6.59
C LEU A 161 10.65 15.34 -5.21
N VAL A 162 10.80 16.29 -4.28
CA VAL A 162 10.20 16.15 -2.94
C VAL A 162 8.68 16.13 -3.01
N THR A 163 8.08 17.02 -3.81
CA THR A 163 6.62 17.07 -3.99
C THR A 163 6.08 15.75 -4.55
N GLN A 164 6.79 15.16 -5.51
CA GLN A 164 6.43 13.85 -6.05
C GLN A 164 6.53 12.75 -4.98
N MET A 165 7.65 12.66 -4.26
CA MET A 165 7.82 11.65 -3.20
C MET A 165 6.80 11.82 -2.07
N VAL A 166 6.50 13.05 -1.69
CA VAL A 166 5.46 13.36 -0.68
C VAL A 166 4.10 12.87 -1.14
N LYS A 167 3.76 13.09 -2.41
CA LYS A 167 2.51 12.57 -2.98
C LYS A 167 2.45 11.04 -2.87
N ASP A 168 3.50 10.35 -3.29
CA ASP A 168 3.56 8.89 -3.26
C ASP A 168 3.45 8.34 -1.82
N ILE A 169 4.13 8.96 -0.85
CA ILE A 169 4.04 8.56 0.57
C ILE A 169 2.64 8.85 1.13
N THR A 170 2.07 10.01 0.79
CA THR A 170 0.71 10.37 1.24
C THR A 170 -0.34 9.38 0.73
N ASP A 171 -0.25 8.97 -0.54
CA ASP A 171 -1.12 7.96 -1.13
C ASP A 171 -0.95 6.59 -0.43
N GLN A 172 0.28 6.19 -0.09
CA GLN A 172 0.55 4.97 0.66
C GLN A 172 -0.04 5.01 2.08
N ILE A 173 0.12 6.13 2.79
CA ILE A 173 -0.44 6.34 4.14
C ILE A 173 -1.97 6.28 4.09
N PHE A 174 -2.56 7.01 3.15
CA PHE A 174 -4.01 7.04 2.95
C PHE A 174 -4.58 5.64 2.68
N ASN A 175 -3.94 4.88 1.78
CA ASN A 175 -4.34 3.52 1.47
C ASN A 175 -4.21 2.58 2.68
N ALA A 176 -3.18 2.75 3.50
CA ALA A 176 -2.96 1.92 4.67
C ALA A 176 -3.93 2.22 5.83
N THR A 177 -4.51 3.42 5.89
CA THR A 177 -5.33 3.88 7.02
C THR A 177 -6.83 3.86 6.71
N VAL A 178 -7.25 4.44 5.59
CA VAL A 178 -8.69 4.71 5.33
C VAL A 178 -9.21 4.18 4.01
N ALA A 179 -8.35 3.86 3.07
CA ALA A 179 -8.73 3.34 1.75
C ALA A 179 -8.39 1.85 1.59
N ASN A 180 -8.47 1.10 2.66
CA ASN A 180 -8.18 -0.33 2.64
C ASN A 180 -9.29 -1.05 1.85
N TRP A 181 -9.04 -1.25 0.56
CA TRP A 181 -9.90 -1.93 -0.43
C TRP A 181 -9.77 -3.44 -0.34
#